data_07d3588a09d29fcfc35fbe9bfe1e4cd2
#
_entry.id   07d3588a09d29fcfc35fbe9bfe1e4cd2
#
_cell.length_a   1.000
_cell.length_b   1.000
_cell.length_c   1.000
_cell.angle_alpha   90.00
_cell.angle_beta   90.00
_cell.angle_gamma   90.00
#
_symmetry.space_group_name_H-M   'P 1'
#
loop_
_entity.id
_entity.type
_entity.pdbx_description
1 polymer ?
#
loop_
_entity_poly.entity_id
_entity_poly.type
_entity_poly.pdbx_seq_one_letter_code
_entity_poly.pdbx_strand_id
1 'polypeptide(L)'
;MNEKTQPLHDMSVATLDRDIILNPEKRAFPEFRLERLLGQVFEPTQGCKVCVLIDLEDVSLMKGYRFLEAEGHEIQCKAYEEFYLGLKDGGMDSLGMSGGELFAFPMTYGSNLDLKDEAYDGEGNELSLDRDIYPNYDIILCVSTYSATAPLTAKCKEFGFRGATLHGVNDIILNSGLAVDYDEVSADAEKMRLAMT
;
A
#
# COMPACT_ATOMS: atom_id res chain seq x y z
N MET A 1 -41.42 40.19 17.57
CA MET A 1 -40.15 39.91 16.84
C MET A 1 -40.09 38.41 16.60
N ASN A 2 -40.40 38.01 15.38
CA ASN A 2 -40.44 36.60 14.99
C ASN A 2 -39.05 36.21 14.46
N GLU A 3 -38.28 35.45 15.21
CA GLU A 3 -37.12 34.74 14.68
C GLU A 3 -37.61 33.58 13.83
N LYS A 4 -37.39 33.70 12.54
CA LYS A 4 -37.58 32.61 11.57
C LYS A 4 -36.46 31.62 11.78
N THR A 5 -36.77 30.48 12.37
CA THR A 5 -35.93 29.26 12.27
C THR A 5 -35.86 28.87 10.81
N GLN A 6 -34.69 29.02 10.20
CA GLN A 6 -34.40 28.42 8.91
C GLN A 6 -34.43 26.89 9.08
N PRO A 7 -35.09 26.16 8.17
CA PRO A 7 -35.01 24.69 8.18
C PRO A 7 -33.59 24.26 7.90
N LEU A 8 -33.06 23.34 8.72
CA LEU A 8 -31.84 22.59 8.47
C LEU A 8 -31.94 22.01 7.06
N HIS A 9 -31.05 22.47 6.21
CA HIS A 9 -30.95 22.04 4.84
C HIS A 9 -30.77 20.53 4.81
N ASP A 10 -31.59 19.90 4.01
CA ASP A 10 -31.63 18.53 3.58
C ASP A 10 -30.15 18.02 3.32
N MET A 11 -29.56 17.43 4.34
CA MET A 11 -28.40 16.55 4.12
C MET A 11 -29.00 15.29 3.50
N SER A 12 -29.11 15.26 2.18
CA SER A 12 -29.22 14.01 1.46
C SER A 12 -27.96 13.21 1.80
N VAL A 13 -28.05 12.45 2.87
CA VAL A 13 -27.18 11.29 3.05
C VAL A 13 -27.35 10.53 1.75
N ALA A 14 -26.29 10.51 0.93
CA ALA A 14 -26.25 9.67 -0.24
C ALA A 14 -26.62 8.29 0.28
N THR A 15 -27.84 7.87 0.04
CA THR A 15 -28.34 6.55 0.39
C THR A 15 -27.46 5.61 -0.41
N LEU A 16 -26.44 5.06 0.24
CA LEU A 16 -25.66 3.97 -0.32
C LEU A 16 -26.67 2.98 -0.86
N ASP A 17 -26.71 2.84 -2.17
CA ASP A 17 -27.67 1.99 -2.83
C ASP A 17 -27.56 0.60 -2.21
N ARG A 18 -28.59 0.14 -1.55
CA ARG A 18 -28.62 -1.16 -0.86
C ARG A 18 -28.26 -2.30 -1.82
N ASP A 19 -28.61 -2.14 -3.09
CA ASP A 19 -28.25 -3.09 -4.15
C ASP A 19 -26.74 -3.18 -4.38
N ILE A 20 -26.01 -2.07 -4.25
CA ILE A 20 -24.56 -2.05 -4.37
C ILE A 20 -23.89 -2.67 -3.14
N ILE A 21 -24.47 -2.49 -1.94
CA ILE A 21 -23.92 -3.10 -0.72
C ILE A 21 -24.09 -4.63 -0.76
N LEU A 22 -25.26 -5.10 -1.23
CA LEU A 22 -25.61 -6.53 -1.25
C LEU A 22 -25.04 -7.30 -2.44
N ASN A 23 -24.63 -6.61 -3.49
CA ASN A 23 -24.10 -7.18 -4.73
C ASN A 23 -22.73 -6.53 -5.06
N PRO A 24 -21.64 -7.00 -4.43
CA PRO A 24 -20.30 -6.45 -4.66
C PRO A 24 -19.89 -6.48 -6.14
N GLU A 25 -20.38 -7.43 -6.93
CA GLU A 25 -20.15 -7.53 -8.38
C GLU A 25 -20.75 -6.36 -9.18
N LYS A 26 -21.66 -5.59 -8.63
CA LYS A 26 -22.21 -4.37 -9.25
C LYS A 26 -21.36 -3.12 -8.98
N ARG A 27 -20.35 -3.22 -8.13
CA ARG A 27 -19.43 -2.12 -7.88
C ARG A 27 -18.46 -2.02 -9.04
N ALA A 28 -18.64 -1.05 -9.89
CA ALA A 28 -17.67 -0.72 -10.94
C ALA A 28 -16.53 0.10 -10.31
N PHE A 29 -15.53 -0.57 -9.74
CA PHE A 29 -14.27 0.07 -9.43
C PHE A 29 -13.43 0.20 -10.69
N PRO A 30 -12.64 1.27 -10.85
CA PRO A 30 -11.65 1.33 -11.90
C PRO A 30 -10.62 0.21 -11.71
N GLU A 31 -9.97 -0.20 -12.78
CA GLU A 31 -8.88 -1.16 -12.72
C GLU A 31 -7.76 -0.65 -11.79
N PHE A 32 -7.17 -1.54 -10.99
CA PHE A 32 -6.02 -1.19 -10.15
C PHE A 32 -4.86 -0.68 -11.03
N ARG A 33 -4.27 0.43 -10.63
CA ARG A 33 -3.07 0.99 -11.25
C ARG A 33 -2.15 1.53 -10.17
N LEU A 34 -0.97 0.94 -10.08
CA LEU A 34 0.03 1.33 -9.09
C LEU A 34 0.43 2.80 -9.21
N GLU A 35 0.57 3.32 -10.44
CA GLU A 35 0.87 4.72 -10.71
C GLU A 35 -0.15 5.66 -10.05
N ARG A 36 -1.45 5.35 -10.18
CA ARG A 36 -2.52 6.15 -9.55
C ARG A 36 -2.42 6.09 -8.02
N LEU A 37 -2.22 4.90 -7.45
CA LEU A 37 -2.04 4.74 -6.02
C LEU A 37 -0.86 5.57 -5.51
N LEU A 38 0.29 5.47 -6.15
CA LEU A 38 1.48 6.22 -5.76
C LEU A 38 1.28 7.73 -5.92
N GLY A 39 0.69 8.17 -7.02
CA GLY A 39 0.44 9.59 -7.30
C GLY A 39 -0.51 10.23 -6.29
N GLN A 40 -1.65 9.58 -6.02
CA GLN A 40 -2.68 10.15 -5.14
C GLN A 40 -2.36 10.01 -3.64
N VAL A 41 -1.71 8.91 -3.22
CA VAL A 41 -1.44 8.66 -1.79
C VAL A 41 -0.12 9.29 -1.34
N PHE A 42 0.90 9.25 -2.20
CA PHE A 42 2.23 9.71 -1.79
C PHE A 42 2.63 11.05 -2.42
N GLU A 43 2.00 11.49 -3.51
CA GLU A 43 2.39 12.71 -4.21
C GLU A 43 3.94 12.83 -4.31
N PRO A 44 4.61 11.88 -4.98
CA PRO A 44 6.07 11.78 -4.93
C PRO A 44 6.73 13.00 -5.60
N THR A 45 7.83 13.46 -5.02
CA THR A 45 8.67 14.50 -5.64
C THR A 45 9.62 13.87 -6.65
N GLN A 46 10.13 14.68 -7.59
CA GLN A 46 11.11 14.27 -8.58
C GLN A 46 12.34 13.61 -7.92
N GLY A 47 12.70 12.43 -8.37
CA GLY A 47 13.82 11.65 -7.87
C GLY A 47 13.54 10.82 -6.62
N CYS A 48 12.31 10.88 -6.09
CA CYS A 48 11.85 10.06 -4.97
C CYS A 48 12.11 8.56 -5.25
N LYS A 49 12.75 7.86 -4.31
CA LYS A 49 13.09 6.44 -4.44
C LYS A 49 12.06 5.57 -3.76
N VAL A 50 11.57 4.56 -4.47
CA VAL A 50 10.60 3.58 -3.96
C VAL A 50 11.17 2.17 -3.98
N CYS A 51 10.81 1.34 -2.97
CA CYS A 51 11.01 -0.10 -3.00
C CYS A 51 9.79 -0.85 -2.50
N VAL A 52 9.77 -2.15 -2.78
CA VAL A 52 8.78 -3.10 -2.27
C VAL A 52 9.45 -4.02 -1.25
N LEU A 53 8.82 -4.23 -0.10
CA LEU A 53 9.20 -5.23 0.90
C LEU A 53 8.14 -6.33 0.93
N ILE A 54 8.57 -7.58 0.95
CA ILE A 54 7.72 -8.76 1.18
C ILE A 54 8.24 -9.57 2.35
N ASP A 55 7.38 -10.34 3.00
CA ASP A 55 7.80 -11.34 3.98
C ASP A 55 7.95 -12.72 3.31
N LEU A 56 8.96 -13.50 3.71
CA LEU A 56 9.10 -14.89 3.29
C LEU A 56 9.36 -15.78 4.51
N GLU A 57 8.72 -16.95 4.55
CA GLU A 57 9.01 -17.99 5.54
C GLU A 57 10.43 -18.54 5.35
N ASP A 58 10.80 -18.86 4.12
CA ASP A 58 12.16 -19.19 3.70
C ASP A 58 12.71 -18.07 2.80
N VAL A 59 13.52 -17.20 3.39
CA VAL A 59 14.13 -16.07 2.68
C VAL A 59 15.09 -16.50 1.55
N SER A 60 15.55 -17.74 1.55
CA SER A 60 16.38 -18.27 0.45
C SER A 60 15.63 -18.33 -0.87
N LEU A 61 14.29 -18.34 -0.83
CA LEU A 61 13.42 -18.30 -2.01
C LEU A 61 13.43 -16.94 -2.72
N MET A 62 13.96 -15.88 -2.07
CA MET A 62 14.11 -14.57 -2.70
C MET A 62 15.10 -14.63 -3.87
N LYS A 63 16.14 -15.46 -3.76
CA LYS A 63 17.13 -15.62 -4.83
C LYS A 63 16.51 -16.13 -6.12
N GLY A 64 16.62 -15.31 -7.18
CA GLY A 64 16.01 -15.59 -8.48
C GLY A 64 14.48 -15.62 -8.43
N TYR A 65 13.88 -15.02 -7.39
CA TYR A 65 12.42 -14.97 -7.18
C TYR A 65 11.76 -16.36 -7.17
N ARG A 66 12.43 -17.37 -6.60
CA ARG A 66 11.93 -18.75 -6.55
C ARG A 66 10.62 -18.93 -5.79
N PHE A 67 10.26 -17.97 -4.94
CA PHE A 67 8.97 -17.96 -4.27
C PHE A 67 7.78 -17.91 -5.26
N LEU A 68 7.99 -17.45 -6.50
CA LEU A 68 6.96 -17.42 -7.55
C LEU A 68 6.52 -18.83 -7.98
N GLU A 69 7.39 -19.83 -7.80
CA GLU A 69 7.14 -21.22 -8.14
C GLU A 69 6.76 -22.07 -6.92
N ALA A 70 6.80 -21.48 -5.71
CA ALA A 70 6.55 -22.18 -4.47
C ALA A 70 5.09 -22.01 -4.02
N GLU A 71 4.48 -23.05 -3.46
CA GLU A 71 3.14 -23.00 -2.92
C GLU A 71 3.05 -22.10 -1.68
N GLY A 72 1.89 -21.47 -1.45
CA GLY A 72 1.62 -20.66 -0.24
C GLY A 72 2.20 -19.24 -0.25
N HIS A 73 2.60 -18.73 -1.42
CA HIS A 73 3.17 -17.40 -1.58
C HIS A 73 2.29 -16.46 -2.43
N GLU A 74 0.97 -16.63 -2.40
CA GLU A 74 0.02 -15.89 -3.24
C GLU A 74 0.14 -14.37 -3.02
N ILE A 75 0.35 -13.92 -1.77
CA ILE A 75 0.51 -12.50 -1.42
C ILE A 75 1.80 -11.96 -2.02
N GLN A 76 2.90 -12.70 -1.91
CA GLN A 76 4.20 -12.32 -2.44
C GLN A 76 4.23 -12.36 -3.97
N CYS A 77 3.51 -13.29 -4.59
CA CYS A 77 3.31 -13.31 -6.04
C CYS A 77 2.56 -12.05 -6.49
N LYS A 78 1.48 -11.65 -5.78
CA LYS A 78 0.78 -10.40 -6.07
C LYS A 78 1.66 -9.17 -5.84
N ALA A 79 2.51 -9.17 -4.82
CA ALA A 79 3.48 -8.10 -4.61
C ALA A 79 4.46 -7.98 -5.78
N TYR A 80 4.91 -9.10 -6.32
CA TYR A 80 5.78 -9.14 -7.48
C TYR A 80 5.07 -8.65 -8.75
N GLU A 81 3.90 -9.22 -9.06
CA GLU A 81 3.15 -8.94 -10.29
C GLU A 81 2.64 -7.50 -10.35
N GLU A 82 1.96 -7.04 -9.31
CA GLU A 82 1.22 -5.78 -9.33
C GLU A 82 2.06 -4.58 -8.85
N PHE A 83 3.01 -4.81 -7.93
CA PHE A 83 3.81 -3.72 -7.37
C PHE A 83 5.22 -3.69 -7.97
N TYR A 84 5.98 -4.77 -7.90
CA TYR A 84 7.36 -4.76 -8.40
C TYR A 84 7.42 -4.60 -9.92
N LEU A 85 6.69 -5.42 -10.69
CA LEU A 85 6.61 -5.27 -12.15
C LEU A 85 5.91 -3.96 -12.52
N GLY A 86 4.87 -3.53 -11.81
CA GLY A 86 4.22 -2.24 -12.02
C GLY A 86 5.16 -1.04 -11.88
N LEU A 87 6.14 -1.10 -10.98
CA LEU A 87 7.21 -0.11 -10.90
C LEU A 87 8.13 -0.16 -12.13
N LYS A 88 8.47 -1.36 -12.62
CA LYS A 88 9.35 -1.55 -13.79
C LYS A 88 8.69 -1.18 -15.11
N ASP A 89 7.38 -1.35 -15.25
CA ASP A 89 6.60 -1.07 -16.46
C ASP A 89 6.27 0.43 -16.68
N GLY A 90 7.12 1.32 -16.17
CA GLY A 90 7.01 2.76 -16.39
C GLY A 90 6.18 3.50 -15.32
N GLY A 91 5.66 2.81 -14.31
CA GLY A 91 4.93 3.46 -13.21
C GLY A 91 5.77 4.46 -12.42
N MET A 92 7.09 4.28 -12.39
CA MET A 92 8.02 5.25 -11.79
C MET A 92 8.33 6.42 -12.70
N ASP A 93 8.51 6.19 -13.99
CA ASP A 93 8.95 7.22 -14.94
C ASP A 93 7.94 8.37 -15.06
N SER A 94 6.65 8.05 -15.12
CA SER A 94 5.57 9.03 -15.21
C SER A 94 5.47 9.93 -13.97
N LEU A 95 5.89 9.43 -12.80
CA LEU A 95 5.91 10.14 -11.53
C LEU A 95 7.28 10.75 -11.19
N GLY A 96 8.26 10.60 -12.08
CA GLY A 96 9.63 11.07 -11.86
C GLY A 96 10.34 10.38 -10.70
N MET A 97 9.96 9.14 -10.39
CA MET A 97 10.52 8.33 -9.30
C MET A 97 11.70 7.49 -9.78
N SER A 98 12.41 6.89 -8.86
CA SER A 98 13.54 5.97 -9.08
C SER A 98 13.52 4.82 -8.08
N GLY A 99 14.47 3.87 -8.19
CA GLY A 99 14.50 2.67 -7.36
C GLY A 99 13.74 1.52 -8.02
N GLY A 100 12.70 1.04 -7.38
CA GLY A 100 11.87 -0.06 -7.85
C GLY A 100 12.50 -1.42 -7.58
N GLU A 101 13.26 -1.54 -6.51
CA GLU A 101 13.80 -2.82 -6.04
C GLU A 101 12.76 -3.58 -5.21
N LEU A 102 12.89 -4.90 -5.20
CA LEU A 102 12.13 -5.81 -4.35
C LEU A 102 13.07 -6.48 -3.36
N PHE A 103 12.71 -6.44 -2.08
CA PHE A 103 13.43 -7.10 -0.99
C PHE A 103 12.49 -7.99 -0.19
N ALA A 104 13.03 -9.06 0.37
CA ALA A 104 12.30 -9.91 1.30
C ALA A 104 12.90 -9.82 2.70
N PHE A 105 12.07 -9.86 3.74
CA PHE A 105 12.47 -10.01 5.14
C PHE A 105 11.88 -11.30 5.73
N PRO A 106 12.49 -11.86 6.80
CA PRO A 106 11.97 -13.06 7.44
C PRO A 106 10.57 -12.85 8.01
N MET A 107 9.64 -13.75 7.69
CA MET A 107 8.27 -13.71 8.19
C MET A 107 8.22 -13.69 9.72
N THR A 108 7.37 -12.84 10.28
CA THR A 108 7.27 -12.64 11.75
C THR A 108 6.32 -13.61 12.44
N TYR A 109 5.48 -14.33 11.68
CA TYR A 109 4.41 -15.21 12.18
C TYR A 109 3.41 -14.52 13.13
N GLY A 110 3.33 -13.19 13.07
CA GLY A 110 2.39 -12.40 13.84
C GLY A 110 2.38 -10.93 13.41
N SER A 111 1.20 -10.31 13.51
CA SER A 111 1.02 -8.91 13.13
C SER A 111 1.66 -7.96 14.13
N ASN A 112 2.29 -6.90 13.61
CA ASN A 112 2.90 -5.81 14.38
C ASN A 112 4.03 -6.23 15.32
N LEU A 113 4.66 -7.36 15.06
CA LEU A 113 5.89 -7.76 15.74
C LEU A 113 7.08 -7.02 15.12
N ASP A 114 8.14 -6.84 15.91
CA ASP A 114 9.37 -6.20 15.45
C ASP A 114 10.00 -7.01 14.30
N LEU A 115 10.44 -6.30 13.26
CA LEU A 115 11.17 -6.90 12.16
C LEU A 115 12.62 -7.09 12.57
N LYS A 116 13.20 -8.23 12.22
CA LYS A 116 14.65 -8.41 12.31
C LYS A 116 15.34 -7.47 11.33
N ASP A 117 16.52 -6.99 11.68
CA ASP A 117 17.36 -6.17 10.80
C ASP A 117 18.03 -7.01 9.69
N GLU A 118 17.21 -7.74 8.95
CA GLU A 118 17.60 -8.63 7.87
C GLU A 118 16.71 -8.42 6.67
N ALA A 119 17.29 -8.31 5.48
CA ALA A 119 16.58 -8.34 4.20
C ALA A 119 17.40 -9.05 3.14
N TYR A 120 16.77 -9.46 2.06
CA TYR A 120 17.40 -10.22 0.97
C TYR A 120 16.94 -9.65 -0.38
N ASP A 121 17.87 -9.47 -1.30
CA ASP A 121 17.57 -9.05 -2.68
C ASP A 121 17.33 -10.24 -3.62
N GLY A 122 16.98 -9.96 -4.88
CA GLY A 122 16.74 -10.98 -5.91
C GLY A 122 17.99 -11.78 -6.32
N GLU A 123 19.18 -11.34 -5.95
CA GLU A 123 20.44 -12.09 -6.15
C GLU A 123 20.72 -13.01 -4.96
N GLY A 124 20.00 -12.83 -3.84
CA GLY A 124 20.15 -13.58 -2.59
C GLY A 124 21.22 -13.00 -1.67
N ASN A 125 21.59 -11.73 -1.87
CA ASN A 125 22.48 -11.03 -0.95
C ASN A 125 21.69 -10.62 0.31
N GLU A 126 22.31 -10.81 1.48
CA GLU A 126 21.78 -10.33 2.75
C GLU A 126 22.11 -8.85 2.95
N LEU A 127 21.12 -8.09 3.37
CA LEU A 127 21.13 -6.65 3.61
C LEU A 127 20.58 -6.36 5.00
N SER A 128 20.88 -5.19 5.54
CA SER A 128 20.28 -4.66 6.76
C SER A 128 19.14 -3.72 6.40
N LEU A 129 17.95 -3.88 7.00
CA LEU A 129 16.85 -2.94 6.85
C LEU A 129 17.26 -1.55 7.33
N ASP A 130 17.91 -1.46 8.49
CA ASP A 130 18.30 -0.19 9.13
C ASP A 130 19.44 0.54 8.42
N ARG A 131 20.39 -0.21 7.82
CA ARG A 131 21.57 0.38 7.19
C ARG A 131 21.43 0.54 5.67
N ASP A 132 20.83 -0.47 5.02
CA ASP A 132 20.90 -0.59 3.56
C ASP A 132 19.56 -0.27 2.87
N ILE A 133 18.41 -0.31 3.59
CA ILE A 133 17.10 -0.10 3.00
C ILE A 133 16.44 1.19 3.52
N TYR A 134 16.11 1.29 4.79
CA TYR A 134 15.37 2.44 5.32
C TYR A 134 16.00 3.81 5.01
N PRO A 135 17.34 3.99 5.09
CA PRO A 135 17.94 5.29 4.77
C PRO A 135 18.03 5.61 3.28
N ASN A 136 17.83 4.62 2.40
CA ASN A 136 18.08 4.74 0.97
C ASN A 136 16.81 4.85 0.11
N TYR A 137 15.62 4.75 0.72
CA TYR A 137 14.34 4.85 0.04
C TYR A 137 13.43 5.88 0.72
N ASP A 138 12.73 6.66 -0.08
CA ASP A 138 11.77 7.67 0.39
C ASP A 138 10.37 7.09 0.59
N ILE A 139 10.05 6.04 -0.17
CA ILE A 139 8.77 5.32 -0.10
C ILE A 139 9.03 3.81 -0.01
N ILE A 140 8.40 3.16 0.96
CA ILE A 140 8.47 1.71 1.16
C ILE A 140 7.06 1.12 1.12
N LEU A 141 6.81 0.25 0.14
CA LEU A 141 5.56 -0.50 0.01
C LEU A 141 5.77 -1.90 0.62
N CYS A 142 5.26 -2.12 1.82
CA CYS A 142 5.38 -3.42 2.49
C CYS A 142 4.13 -4.26 2.22
N VAL A 143 4.26 -5.25 1.34
CA VAL A 143 3.20 -6.20 0.98
C VAL A 143 3.53 -7.53 1.65
N SER A 144 2.79 -7.89 2.69
CA SER A 144 3.17 -8.98 3.59
C SER A 144 1.99 -9.84 4.04
N THR A 145 2.29 -11.02 4.53
CA THR A 145 1.30 -11.93 5.13
C THR A 145 0.77 -11.36 6.44
N TYR A 146 1.67 -10.90 7.31
CA TYR A 146 1.34 -10.28 8.59
C TYR A 146 1.56 -8.77 8.54
N SER A 147 0.69 -8.02 9.22
CA SER A 147 0.82 -6.56 9.27
C SER A 147 2.14 -6.13 9.90
N ALA A 148 2.89 -5.27 9.21
CA ALA A 148 4.10 -4.63 9.69
C ALA A 148 3.88 -3.14 10.04
N THR A 149 2.64 -2.72 10.31
CA THR A 149 2.28 -1.30 10.49
C THR A 149 3.02 -0.67 11.67
N ALA A 150 3.01 -1.32 12.84
CA ALA A 150 3.65 -0.74 14.03
C ALA A 150 5.18 -0.61 13.88
N PRO A 151 5.94 -1.66 13.51
CA PRO A 151 7.39 -1.54 13.35
C PRO A 151 7.78 -0.56 12.24
N LEU A 152 7.12 -0.58 11.08
CA LEU A 152 7.42 0.38 10.02
C LEU A 152 7.08 1.81 10.39
N THR A 153 5.98 2.06 11.14
CA THR A 153 5.67 3.41 11.64
C THR A 153 6.76 3.95 12.57
N ALA A 154 7.33 3.08 13.41
CA ALA A 154 8.46 3.47 14.25
C ALA A 154 9.69 3.83 13.40
N LYS A 155 10.03 3.00 12.42
CA LYS A 155 11.16 3.21 11.51
C LYS A 155 10.95 4.42 10.58
N CYS A 156 9.73 4.68 10.11
CA CYS A 156 9.41 5.91 9.37
C CYS A 156 9.80 7.18 10.14
N LYS A 157 9.55 7.20 11.46
CA LYS A 157 9.91 8.35 12.31
C LYS A 157 11.42 8.49 12.50
N GLU A 158 12.13 7.38 12.54
CA GLU A 158 13.58 7.32 12.74
C GLU A 158 14.34 7.71 11.46
N PHE A 159 13.96 7.16 10.32
CA PHE A 159 14.69 7.27 9.05
C PHE A 159 14.09 8.29 8.07
N GLY A 160 12.86 8.72 8.29
CA GLY A 160 12.23 9.78 7.49
C GLY A 160 11.56 9.32 6.20
N PHE A 161 11.51 8.01 5.90
CA PHE A 161 10.76 7.51 4.76
C PHE A 161 9.24 7.53 5.02
N ARG A 162 8.44 7.41 3.97
CA ARG A 162 6.99 7.18 4.05
C ARG A 162 6.70 5.73 3.66
N GLY A 163 5.73 5.09 4.30
CA GLY A 163 5.43 3.71 4.02
C GLY A 163 3.94 3.41 3.95
N ALA A 164 3.58 2.43 3.13
CA ALA A 164 2.29 1.76 3.19
C ALA A 164 2.48 0.29 3.55
N THR A 165 1.64 -0.22 4.44
CA THR A 165 1.57 -1.63 4.78
C THR A 165 0.31 -2.24 4.17
N LEU A 166 0.49 -3.22 3.31
CA LEU A 166 -0.52 -3.83 2.48
C LEU A 166 -0.55 -5.34 2.77
N HIS A 167 -0.98 -5.71 4.00
CA HIS A 167 -1.01 -7.11 4.40
C HIS A 167 -2.22 -7.83 3.82
N GLY A 168 -2.01 -9.09 3.42
CA GLY A 168 -3.07 -9.94 2.91
C GLY A 168 -3.63 -9.51 1.55
N VAL A 169 -2.85 -8.79 0.73
CA VAL A 169 -3.27 -8.36 -0.61
C VAL A 169 -3.73 -9.55 -1.45
N ASN A 170 -4.88 -9.37 -2.09
CA ASN A 170 -5.49 -10.33 -3.02
C ASN A 170 -6.30 -9.59 -4.10
N ASP A 171 -6.82 -10.31 -5.07
CA ASP A 171 -7.57 -9.72 -6.20
C ASP A 171 -8.78 -8.89 -5.75
N ILE A 172 -9.45 -9.27 -4.65
CA ILE A 172 -10.59 -8.48 -4.13
C ILE A 172 -10.11 -7.12 -3.63
N ILE A 173 -9.02 -7.08 -2.87
CA ILE A 173 -8.46 -5.84 -2.33
C ILE A 173 -7.93 -4.95 -3.47
N LEU A 174 -7.21 -5.54 -4.43
CA LEU A 174 -6.69 -4.83 -5.60
C LEU A 174 -7.82 -4.19 -6.42
N ASN A 175 -8.90 -4.93 -6.69
CA ASN A 175 -10.02 -4.47 -7.48
C ASN A 175 -11.14 -3.77 -6.68
N SER A 176 -10.86 -3.36 -5.44
CA SER A 176 -11.80 -2.62 -4.59
C SER A 176 -11.08 -1.54 -3.78
N GLY A 177 -10.58 -1.85 -2.59
CA GLY A 177 -9.98 -0.87 -1.68
C GLY A 177 -8.76 -0.13 -2.25
N LEU A 178 -7.94 -0.79 -3.05
CA LEU A 178 -6.78 -0.16 -3.71
C LEU A 178 -7.10 0.44 -5.09
N ALA A 179 -8.30 0.18 -5.62
CA ALA A 179 -8.75 0.70 -6.90
C ALA A 179 -9.58 2.00 -6.79
N VAL A 180 -9.90 2.45 -5.58
CA VAL A 180 -10.68 3.68 -5.37
C VAL A 180 -9.95 4.92 -5.85
N ASP A 181 -10.70 5.98 -6.14
CA ASP A 181 -10.14 7.31 -6.32
C ASP A 181 -9.90 7.94 -4.92
N TYR A 182 -8.63 8.08 -4.55
CA TYR A 182 -8.25 8.57 -3.22
C TYR A 182 -8.55 10.06 -3.04
N ASP A 183 -8.63 10.85 -4.12
CA ASP A 183 -9.01 12.26 -4.04
C ASP A 183 -10.49 12.40 -3.69
N GLU A 184 -11.36 11.57 -4.28
CA GLU A 184 -12.77 11.49 -3.91
C GLU A 184 -12.96 11.04 -2.47
N VAL A 185 -12.26 9.98 -2.05
CA VAL A 185 -12.31 9.47 -0.67
C VAL A 185 -11.85 10.53 0.32
N SER A 186 -10.78 11.25 0.01
CA SER A 186 -10.26 12.33 0.86
C SER A 186 -11.24 13.50 0.97
N ALA A 187 -11.89 13.88 -0.14
CA ALA A 187 -12.90 14.92 -0.14
C ALA A 187 -14.13 14.54 0.70
N ASP A 188 -14.56 13.30 0.65
CA ASP A 188 -15.68 12.81 1.46
C ASP A 188 -15.31 12.69 2.95
N ALA A 189 -14.11 12.25 3.26
CA ALA A 189 -13.60 12.21 4.63
C ALA A 189 -13.54 13.62 5.24
N GLU A 190 -13.12 14.63 4.48
CA GLU A 190 -13.09 16.02 4.95
C GLU A 190 -14.50 16.58 5.17
N LYS A 191 -15.48 16.28 4.32
CA LYS A 191 -16.89 16.64 4.55
C LYS A 191 -17.41 16.03 5.87
N MET A 192 -17.10 14.74 6.12
CA MET A 192 -17.47 14.08 7.37
C MET A 192 -16.80 14.74 8.58
N ARG A 193 -15.51 15.05 8.48
CA ARG A 193 -14.76 15.73 9.55
C ARG A 193 -15.40 17.08 9.90
N LEU A 194 -15.76 17.88 8.90
CA LEU A 194 -16.41 19.19 9.10
C LEU A 194 -17.82 19.07 9.71
N ALA A 195 -18.53 17.98 9.39
CA ALA A 195 -19.87 17.75 9.96
C ALA A 195 -19.84 17.29 11.43
N MET A 196 -18.70 16.79 11.93
CA MET A 196 -18.51 16.32 13.31
C MET A 196 -17.89 17.39 14.24
N THR A 197 -17.52 18.55 13.72
CA THR A 197 -17.00 19.70 14.48
C THR A 197 -18.02 20.82 14.61
#